data_6e19abdce4296384dfb34abddb4f5c87
#
_entry.id   6e19abdce4296384dfb34abddb4f5c87
#
_cell.length_a   1.000
_cell.length_b   1.000
_cell.length_c   1.000
_cell.angle_alpha   90.00
_cell.angle_beta   90.00
_cell.angle_gamma   90.00
#
_symmetry.space_group_name_H-M   'P 1'
#
loop_
_entity.id
_entity.type
_entity.pdbx_description
1 polymer ?
#
loop_
_entity_poly.entity_id
_entity_poly.type
_entity_poly.pdbx_seq_one_letter_code
_entity_poly.pdbx_strand_id
1 'polypeptide(L)'
;EVLIGKNYHTNVYEARGASVLGGVGICPIETSDSGSMNIEDMINQIKDDDPHYAVTKLLCLENTFSGLVQPQSELDELAKIAHKKNLKVHLDGARLFNAHIKTGLSMKQLTSSFDSVSICLSKGLGAPVGSLLVANQEIIKKAHRLRKMLGGGMRQVGVIASCGMYALENNIQR
;
A
#
# COMPACT_ATOMS: atom_id res chain seq x y z
N GLU A 1 -9.51 -11.01 7.19
CA GLU A 1 -9.10 -9.71 7.74
C GLU A 1 -7.76 -9.23 7.20
N VAL A 2 -7.42 -7.97 7.48
CA VAL A 2 -6.15 -7.34 7.12
C VAL A 2 -5.43 -6.85 8.38
N LEU A 3 -4.14 -7.16 8.50
CA LEU A 3 -3.24 -6.59 9.49
C LEU A 3 -2.70 -5.27 8.96
N ILE A 4 -2.69 -4.23 9.78
CA ILE A 4 -2.29 -2.89 9.36
C ILE A 4 -1.70 -2.11 10.53
N GLY A 5 -0.73 -1.24 10.27
CA GLY A 5 -0.22 -0.34 11.31
C GLY A 5 -1.33 0.57 11.85
N LYS A 6 -1.44 0.65 13.18
CA LYS A 6 -2.50 1.42 13.87
C LYS A 6 -2.60 2.86 13.38
N ASN A 7 -1.46 3.49 13.14
CA ASN A 7 -1.37 4.89 12.74
C ASN A 7 -1.20 5.09 11.23
N TYR A 8 -1.27 4.02 10.42
CA TYR A 8 -1.13 4.11 8.97
C TYR A 8 -2.33 4.82 8.34
N HIS A 9 -2.07 5.51 7.24
CA HIS A 9 -3.06 6.31 6.51
C HIS A 9 -4.33 5.51 6.18
N THR A 10 -4.18 4.32 5.64
CA THR A 10 -5.28 3.43 5.26
C THR A 10 -6.16 3.03 6.46
N ASN A 11 -5.60 2.98 7.67
CA ASN A 11 -6.39 2.71 8.88
C ASN A 11 -7.11 3.95 9.41
N VAL A 12 -6.46 5.12 9.36
CA VAL A 12 -6.92 6.32 10.08
C VAL A 12 -7.69 7.28 9.19
N TYR A 13 -7.23 7.50 7.94
CA TYR A 13 -7.67 8.62 7.10
C TYR A 13 -8.53 8.23 5.89
N GLU A 14 -8.86 6.95 5.72
CA GLU A 14 -9.67 6.44 4.60
C GLU A 14 -11.16 6.23 4.95
N ALA A 15 -11.65 6.88 6.01
CA ALA A 15 -13.03 6.75 6.50
C ALA A 15 -13.50 5.29 6.68
N ARG A 16 -12.58 4.38 7.01
CA ARG A 16 -12.85 2.93 7.09
C ARG A 16 -13.41 2.34 5.79
N GLY A 17 -13.06 2.91 4.64
CA GLY A 17 -13.59 2.50 3.33
C GLY A 17 -13.42 1.01 3.04
N ALA A 18 -12.30 0.41 3.41
CA ALA A 18 -12.07 -1.04 3.26
C ALA A 18 -13.11 -1.87 4.05
N SER A 19 -13.47 -1.45 5.25
CA SER A 19 -14.49 -2.13 6.07
C SER A 19 -15.91 -1.87 5.54
N VAL A 20 -16.23 -0.60 5.26
CA VAL A 20 -17.59 -0.18 4.88
C VAL A 20 -17.99 -0.69 3.49
N LEU A 21 -17.11 -0.58 2.51
CA LEU A 21 -17.38 -0.93 1.12
C LEU A 21 -16.90 -2.33 0.75
N GLY A 22 -15.80 -2.79 1.35
CA GLY A 22 -15.19 -4.08 1.05
C GLY A 22 -15.57 -5.20 2.01
N GLY A 23 -16.24 -4.89 3.13
CA GLY A 23 -16.56 -5.89 4.16
C GLY A 23 -15.29 -6.47 4.82
N VAL A 24 -14.19 -5.73 4.81
CA VAL A 24 -12.89 -6.20 5.30
C VAL A 24 -12.75 -5.89 6.80
N GLY A 25 -12.51 -6.91 7.61
CA GLY A 25 -12.09 -6.74 9.00
C GLY A 25 -10.70 -6.12 9.07
N ILE A 26 -10.51 -5.09 9.90
CA ILE A 26 -9.22 -4.44 10.11
C ILE A 26 -8.71 -4.83 11.49
N CYS A 27 -7.49 -5.34 11.56
CA CYS A 27 -6.76 -5.66 12.78
C CYS A 27 -5.54 -4.71 12.88
N PRO A 28 -5.65 -3.61 13.67
CA PRO A 28 -4.55 -2.67 13.84
C PRO A 28 -3.45 -3.24 14.72
N ILE A 29 -2.20 -3.02 14.32
CA ILE A 29 -0.99 -3.39 15.06
C ILE A 29 -0.31 -2.11 15.52
N GLU A 30 0.18 -2.08 16.75
CA GLU A 30 0.92 -0.93 17.27
C GLU A 30 2.16 -0.66 16.40
N THR A 31 2.44 0.60 16.19
CA THR A 31 3.63 1.06 15.47
C THR A 31 4.39 2.07 16.32
N SER A 32 5.70 2.11 16.13
CA SER A 32 6.53 3.16 16.70
C SER A 32 6.15 4.55 16.13
N ASP A 33 6.69 5.60 16.70
CA ASP A 33 6.53 6.97 16.19
C ASP A 33 7.10 7.15 14.77
N SER A 34 8.04 6.31 14.35
CA SER A 34 8.55 6.27 12.98
C SER A 34 7.71 5.41 12.02
N GLY A 35 6.68 4.75 12.52
CA GLY A 35 5.82 3.88 11.73
C GLY A 35 6.28 2.42 11.64
N SER A 36 7.41 2.05 12.26
CA SER A 36 7.89 0.66 12.25
C SER A 36 6.95 -0.24 13.05
N MET A 37 6.68 -1.42 12.50
CA MET A 37 5.85 -2.46 13.11
C MET A 37 6.74 -3.55 13.72
N ASN A 38 6.42 -3.99 14.93
CA ASN A 38 7.13 -5.10 15.56
C ASN A 38 6.72 -6.43 14.91
N ILE A 39 7.70 -7.27 14.60
CA ILE A 39 7.49 -8.58 13.94
C ILE A 39 6.70 -9.55 14.84
N GLU A 40 7.04 -9.60 16.12
CA GLU A 40 6.35 -10.49 17.07
C GLU A 40 4.90 -10.08 17.24
N ASP A 41 4.62 -8.78 17.34
CA ASP A 41 3.25 -8.26 17.42
C ASP A 41 2.45 -8.61 16.17
N MET A 42 3.06 -8.47 14.97
CA MET A 42 2.44 -8.90 13.72
C MET A 42 2.12 -10.40 13.71
N ILE A 43 3.06 -11.25 14.12
CA ILE A 43 2.87 -12.70 14.15
C ILE A 43 1.75 -13.08 15.12
N ASN A 44 1.71 -12.48 16.30
CA ASN A 44 0.72 -12.74 17.34
C ASN A 44 -0.70 -12.34 16.94
N GLN A 45 -0.86 -11.46 15.96
CA GLN A 45 -2.17 -11.07 15.43
C GLN A 45 -2.66 -11.97 14.28
N ILE A 46 -1.81 -12.85 13.73
CA ILE A 46 -2.24 -13.83 12.73
C ILE A 46 -3.06 -14.91 13.44
N LYS A 47 -4.33 -15.01 13.05
CA LYS A 47 -5.26 -15.96 13.65
C LYS A 47 -5.01 -17.38 13.17
N ASP A 48 -5.25 -18.35 14.04
CA ASP A 48 -5.29 -19.76 13.69
C ASP A 48 -6.47 -20.07 12.76
N ASP A 49 -6.40 -21.18 12.05
CA ASP A 49 -7.51 -21.68 11.22
C ASP A 49 -8.57 -22.35 12.11
N ASP A 50 -9.38 -21.52 12.72
CA ASP A 50 -10.45 -21.92 13.65
C ASP A 50 -11.72 -21.14 13.28
N PRO A 51 -12.92 -21.78 13.25
CA PRO A 51 -14.18 -21.16 12.85
C PRO A 51 -14.60 -19.96 13.73
N HIS A 52 -14.00 -19.75 14.88
CA HIS A 52 -14.26 -18.61 15.75
C HIS A 52 -13.49 -17.34 15.33
N TYR A 53 -12.50 -17.45 14.45
CA TYR A 53 -11.62 -16.35 14.07
C TYR A 53 -11.83 -15.90 12.62
N ALA A 54 -11.58 -14.63 12.39
CA ALA A 54 -11.48 -14.10 11.04
C ALA A 54 -10.21 -14.63 10.35
N VAL A 55 -10.31 -15.01 9.08
CA VAL A 55 -9.16 -15.48 8.31
C VAL A 55 -8.25 -14.31 7.93
N THR A 56 -7.04 -14.29 8.46
CA THR A 56 -6.03 -13.28 8.12
C THR A 56 -5.46 -13.54 6.72
N LYS A 57 -5.51 -12.56 5.81
CA LYS A 57 -5.10 -12.73 4.39
C LYS A 57 -4.10 -11.72 3.88
N LEU A 58 -4.00 -10.56 4.52
CA LEU A 58 -3.22 -9.43 4.00
C LEU A 58 -2.50 -8.72 5.14
N LEU A 59 -1.26 -8.34 4.89
CA LEU A 59 -0.51 -7.34 5.65
C LEU A 59 -0.44 -6.05 4.83
N CYS A 60 -0.85 -4.93 5.40
CA CYS A 60 -0.65 -3.59 4.82
C CYS A 60 0.49 -2.88 5.52
N LEU A 61 1.46 -2.44 4.73
CA LEU A 61 2.60 -1.62 5.16
C LEU A 61 2.51 -0.24 4.50
N GLU A 62 3.25 0.73 5.04
CA GLU A 62 3.25 2.10 4.52
C GLU A 62 4.68 2.63 4.42
N ASN A 63 5.03 3.31 3.31
CA ASN A 63 6.26 4.08 3.15
C ASN A 63 6.02 5.23 2.14
N THR A 64 6.17 6.49 2.51
CA THR A 64 6.70 7.04 3.77
C THR A 64 5.58 7.18 4.80
N PHE A 65 5.87 6.88 6.05
CA PHE A 65 4.95 7.11 7.17
C PHE A 65 5.10 8.54 7.69
N SER A 66 4.03 9.32 7.63
CA SER A 66 4.01 10.73 8.11
C SER A 66 5.21 11.56 7.63
N GLY A 67 5.73 11.28 6.43
CA GLY A 67 6.91 11.93 5.85
C GLY A 67 8.26 11.29 6.24
N LEU A 68 8.28 10.33 7.14
CA LEU A 68 9.46 9.56 7.50
C LEU A 68 9.63 8.36 6.57
N VAL A 69 10.84 8.17 6.08
CA VAL A 69 11.18 6.97 5.29
C VAL A 69 11.44 5.81 6.24
N GLN A 70 10.69 4.74 6.11
CA GLN A 70 10.94 3.51 6.86
C GLN A 70 12.13 2.75 6.28
N PRO A 71 12.95 2.08 7.12
CA PRO A 71 14.05 1.25 6.64
C PRO A 71 13.54 0.13 5.74
N GLN A 72 14.04 0.05 4.51
CA GLN A 72 13.58 -0.96 3.54
C GLN A 72 13.82 -2.39 4.04
N SER A 73 14.92 -2.63 4.77
CA SER A 73 15.23 -3.95 5.35
C SER A 73 14.16 -4.44 6.34
N GLU A 74 13.58 -3.55 7.13
CA GLU A 74 12.49 -3.89 8.07
C GLU A 74 11.20 -4.25 7.32
N LEU A 75 10.86 -3.46 6.29
CA LEU A 75 9.69 -3.73 5.45
C LEU A 75 9.84 -5.05 4.68
N ASP A 76 11.03 -5.34 4.15
CA ASP A 76 11.32 -6.59 3.45
C ASP A 76 11.24 -7.80 4.39
N GLU A 77 11.70 -7.65 5.63
CA GLU A 77 11.61 -8.73 6.62
C GLU A 77 10.16 -9.01 7.02
N LEU A 78 9.38 -7.98 7.30
CA LEU A 78 7.94 -8.12 7.57
C LEU A 78 7.21 -8.81 6.40
N ALA A 79 7.47 -8.39 5.17
CA ALA A 79 6.90 -8.99 3.98
C ALA A 79 7.30 -10.47 3.82
N LYS A 80 8.57 -10.79 4.02
CA LYS A 80 9.08 -12.16 3.97
C LYS A 80 8.41 -13.09 5.00
N ILE A 81 8.20 -12.59 6.21
CA ILE A 81 7.54 -13.35 7.28
C ILE A 81 6.06 -13.52 6.96
N ALA A 82 5.38 -12.46 6.51
CA ALA A 82 3.99 -12.51 6.09
C ALA A 82 3.77 -13.54 4.96
N HIS A 83 4.64 -13.56 3.95
CA HIS A 83 4.60 -14.57 2.88
C HIS A 83 4.80 -16.00 3.39
N LYS A 84 5.70 -16.23 4.36
CA LYS A 84 5.86 -17.55 5.00
C LYS A 84 4.61 -18.00 5.75
N LYS A 85 3.78 -17.05 6.18
CA LYS A 85 2.48 -17.28 6.82
C LYS A 85 1.30 -17.29 5.83
N ASN A 86 1.58 -17.36 4.52
CA ASN A 86 0.59 -17.34 3.44
C ASN A 86 -0.26 -16.06 3.35
N LEU A 87 0.22 -14.95 3.90
CA LEU A 87 -0.40 -13.64 3.71
C LEU A 87 0.10 -13.00 2.42
N LYS A 88 -0.75 -12.20 1.80
CA LYS A 88 -0.32 -11.22 0.79
C LYS A 88 0.16 -9.95 1.48
N VAL A 89 0.98 -9.16 0.76
CA VAL A 89 1.50 -7.89 1.30
C VAL A 89 1.21 -6.75 0.34
N HIS A 90 0.57 -5.71 0.86
CA HIS A 90 0.34 -4.45 0.17
C HIS A 90 1.21 -3.35 0.76
N LEU A 91 1.82 -2.53 -0.09
CA LEU A 91 2.51 -1.32 0.32
C LEU A 91 1.69 -0.08 -0.08
N ASP A 92 1.26 0.70 0.90
CA ASP A 92 0.88 2.09 0.64
C ASP A 92 2.15 2.90 0.41
N GLY A 93 2.43 3.14 -0.86
CA GLY A 93 3.58 3.88 -1.36
C GLY A 93 3.20 5.29 -1.83
N ALA A 94 2.23 5.94 -1.19
CA ALA A 94 1.71 7.22 -1.63
C ALA A 94 2.80 8.26 -1.94
N ARG A 95 3.93 8.23 -1.23
CA ARG A 95 5.10 9.08 -1.46
C ARG A 95 6.39 8.27 -1.76
N LEU A 96 6.26 7.14 -2.41
CA LEU A 96 7.38 6.22 -2.64
C LEU A 96 8.49 6.82 -3.50
N PHE A 97 8.17 7.74 -4.42
CA PHE A 97 9.19 8.47 -5.18
C PHE A 97 10.04 9.39 -4.30
N ASN A 98 9.48 9.95 -3.23
CA ASN A 98 10.25 10.70 -2.24
C ASN A 98 11.21 9.78 -1.46
N ALA A 99 10.76 8.57 -1.11
CA ALA A 99 11.63 7.55 -0.49
C ALA A 99 12.76 7.13 -1.46
N HIS A 100 12.46 6.93 -2.75
CA HIS A 100 13.44 6.63 -3.78
C HIS A 100 14.56 7.69 -3.83
N ILE A 101 14.21 8.96 -3.93
CA ILE A 101 15.18 10.06 -3.97
C ILE A 101 15.98 10.15 -2.66
N LYS A 102 15.30 10.01 -1.52
CA LYS A 102 15.96 10.12 -0.20
C LYS A 102 16.95 9.00 0.07
N THR A 103 16.64 7.77 -0.36
CA THR A 103 17.46 6.59 -0.06
C THR A 103 18.46 6.23 -1.15
N GLY A 104 18.23 6.69 -2.38
CA GLY A 104 18.95 6.23 -3.58
C GLY A 104 18.57 4.80 -4.02
N LEU A 105 17.67 4.12 -3.33
CA LEU A 105 17.19 2.80 -3.73
C LEU A 105 16.29 2.93 -4.97
N SER A 106 16.46 2.04 -5.93
CA SER A 106 15.60 1.98 -7.12
C SER A 106 14.16 1.63 -6.74
N MET A 107 13.20 2.05 -7.56
CA MET A 107 11.79 1.66 -7.37
C MET A 107 11.62 0.14 -7.31
N LYS A 108 12.40 -0.62 -8.08
CA LYS A 108 12.40 -2.08 -8.01
C LYS A 108 12.81 -2.59 -6.62
N GLN A 109 13.86 -2.03 -6.01
CA GLN A 109 14.29 -2.41 -4.67
C GLN A 109 13.23 -2.05 -3.62
N LEU A 110 12.57 -0.89 -3.77
CA LEU A 110 11.52 -0.43 -2.86
C LEU A 110 10.21 -1.22 -2.97
N THR A 111 10.00 -2.00 -4.04
CA THR A 111 8.70 -2.63 -4.32
C THR A 111 8.73 -4.15 -4.47
N SER A 112 9.91 -4.76 -4.65
CA SER A 112 10.02 -6.18 -5.03
C SER A 112 9.49 -7.19 -3.99
N SER A 113 9.37 -6.78 -2.73
CA SER A 113 8.90 -7.64 -1.64
C SER A 113 7.38 -7.64 -1.48
N PHE A 114 6.63 -6.86 -2.29
CA PHE A 114 5.19 -6.68 -2.10
C PHE A 114 4.38 -7.23 -3.28
N ASP A 115 3.19 -7.78 -2.97
CA ASP A 115 2.26 -8.29 -4.00
C ASP A 115 1.52 -7.16 -4.72
N SER A 116 1.34 -6.03 -4.06
CA SER A 116 0.75 -4.84 -4.65
C SER A 116 1.27 -3.56 -3.98
N VAL A 117 1.31 -2.49 -4.75
CA VAL A 117 1.78 -1.17 -4.30
C VAL A 117 0.84 -0.09 -4.83
N SER A 118 0.40 0.82 -3.98
CA SER A 118 -0.28 2.05 -4.40
C SER A 118 0.71 3.21 -4.41
N ILE A 119 0.61 4.08 -5.42
CA ILE A 119 1.52 5.23 -5.61
C ILE A 119 0.69 6.45 -6.00
N CYS A 120 0.85 7.58 -5.30
CA CYS A 120 0.20 8.81 -5.70
C CYS A 120 1.02 9.57 -6.76
N LEU A 121 0.32 10.02 -7.81
CA LEU A 121 0.88 10.92 -8.82
C LEU A 121 0.76 12.39 -8.39
N SER A 122 -0.26 12.71 -7.58
CA SER A 122 -0.64 14.06 -7.16
C SER A 122 0.05 14.58 -5.90
N LYS A 123 1.16 13.95 -5.50
CA LYS A 123 1.99 14.35 -4.34
C LYS A 123 3.36 14.80 -4.84
N GLY A 124 4.45 14.16 -4.45
CA GLY A 124 5.81 14.52 -4.84
C GLY A 124 6.05 14.64 -6.34
N LEU A 125 5.36 13.84 -7.15
CA LEU A 125 5.45 13.92 -8.61
C LEU A 125 4.77 15.16 -9.23
N GLY A 126 3.83 15.81 -8.51
CA GLY A 126 3.21 17.05 -8.93
C GLY A 126 2.21 16.94 -10.08
N ALA A 127 1.66 15.76 -10.36
CA ALA A 127 0.51 15.65 -11.25
C ALA A 127 -0.74 16.26 -10.59
N PRO A 128 -1.70 16.81 -11.33
CA PRO A 128 -2.87 17.49 -10.76
C PRO A 128 -3.79 16.51 -10.00
N VAL A 129 -3.81 15.24 -10.37
CA VAL A 129 -4.68 14.21 -9.78
C VAL A 129 -4.17 12.83 -10.15
N GLY A 130 -4.47 11.84 -9.31
CA GLY A 130 -4.35 10.43 -9.66
C GLY A 130 -3.46 9.62 -8.74
N SER A 131 -3.73 8.32 -8.77
CA SER A 131 -2.94 7.28 -8.11
C SER A 131 -2.84 6.07 -9.03
N LEU A 132 -1.78 5.30 -8.87
CA LEU A 132 -1.55 4.04 -9.56
C LEU A 132 -1.64 2.90 -8.55
N LEU A 133 -2.25 1.80 -8.95
CA LEU A 133 -2.10 0.51 -8.31
C LEU A 133 -1.23 -0.37 -9.20
N VAL A 134 -0.12 -0.84 -8.66
CA VAL A 134 0.82 -1.75 -9.33
C VAL A 134 0.73 -3.11 -8.66
N ALA A 135 0.52 -4.16 -9.45
CA ALA A 135 0.42 -5.54 -8.98
C ALA A 135 0.51 -6.51 -10.18
N ASN A 136 0.39 -7.80 -9.91
CA ASN A 136 0.23 -8.78 -10.97
C ASN A 136 -1.10 -8.60 -11.73
N GLN A 137 -1.20 -9.24 -12.90
CA GLN A 137 -2.35 -9.07 -13.81
C GLN A 137 -3.68 -9.53 -13.18
N GLU A 138 -3.66 -10.53 -12.32
CA GLU A 138 -4.89 -11.03 -11.66
C GLU A 138 -5.47 -9.98 -10.73
N ILE A 139 -4.63 -9.40 -9.88
CA ILE A 139 -5.03 -8.32 -8.96
C ILE A 139 -5.53 -7.11 -9.74
N ILE A 140 -4.81 -6.72 -10.81
CA ILE A 140 -5.20 -5.56 -11.63
C ILE A 140 -6.53 -5.79 -12.34
N LYS A 141 -6.82 -6.99 -12.85
CA LYS A 141 -8.14 -7.30 -13.44
C LYS A 141 -9.28 -7.15 -12.43
N LYS A 142 -9.09 -7.60 -11.18
CA LYS A 142 -10.06 -7.42 -10.09
C LYS A 142 -10.21 -5.93 -9.74
N ALA A 143 -9.10 -5.22 -9.59
CA ALA A 143 -9.08 -3.79 -9.28
C ALA A 143 -9.82 -2.95 -10.34
N HIS A 144 -9.68 -3.26 -11.61
CA HIS A 144 -10.42 -2.61 -12.70
C HIS A 144 -11.95 -2.72 -12.53
N ARG A 145 -12.45 -3.89 -12.12
CA ARG A 145 -13.89 -4.10 -11.87
C ARG A 145 -14.35 -3.31 -10.65
N LEU A 146 -13.58 -3.37 -9.55
CA LEU A 146 -13.85 -2.62 -8.33
C LEU A 146 -13.84 -1.11 -8.59
N ARG A 147 -12.85 -0.60 -9.34
CA ARG A 147 -12.81 0.81 -9.74
C ARG A 147 -14.08 1.23 -10.46
N LYS A 148 -14.57 0.43 -11.42
CA LYS A 148 -15.83 0.73 -12.14
C LYS A 148 -17.02 0.72 -11.19
N MET A 149 -17.11 -0.29 -10.33
CA MET A 149 -18.22 -0.46 -9.38
C MET A 149 -18.28 0.70 -8.37
N LEU A 150 -17.13 1.22 -7.93
CA LEU A 150 -17.01 2.32 -6.99
C LEU A 150 -17.08 3.72 -7.65
N GLY A 151 -17.45 3.79 -8.93
CA GLY A 151 -17.66 5.06 -9.64
C GLY A 151 -16.39 5.66 -10.30
N GLY A 152 -15.21 5.02 -10.18
CA GLY A 152 -13.96 5.52 -10.74
C GLY A 152 -13.69 5.17 -12.21
N GLY A 153 -14.69 4.71 -12.95
CA GLY A 153 -14.56 4.30 -14.36
C GLY A 153 -14.78 5.46 -15.35
N MET A 154 -13.87 6.41 -15.42
CA MET A 154 -13.92 7.51 -16.39
C MET A 154 -13.77 6.99 -17.82
N ARG A 155 -14.59 7.50 -18.76
CA ARG A 155 -14.57 7.11 -20.17
C ARG A 155 -13.54 7.85 -21.00
N GLN A 156 -13.33 9.13 -20.70
CA GLN A 156 -12.36 10.02 -21.39
C GLN A 156 -11.35 10.56 -20.36
N VAL A 157 -10.43 9.69 -19.92
CA VAL A 157 -9.44 10.02 -18.89
C VAL A 157 -8.12 10.57 -19.46
N GLY A 158 -7.96 10.59 -20.80
CA GLY A 158 -6.70 10.92 -21.47
C GLY A 158 -6.08 12.26 -21.05
N VAL A 159 -6.90 13.30 -20.84
CA VAL A 159 -6.42 14.62 -20.38
C VAL A 159 -5.72 14.52 -19.02
N ILE A 160 -6.30 13.77 -18.09
CA ILE A 160 -5.72 13.58 -16.74
C ILE A 160 -4.55 12.60 -16.80
N ALA A 161 -4.66 11.53 -17.57
CA ALA A 161 -3.62 10.51 -17.70
C ALA A 161 -2.35 11.07 -18.33
N SER A 162 -2.44 11.99 -19.30
CA SER A 162 -1.29 12.65 -19.91
C SER A 162 -0.47 13.46 -18.91
N CYS A 163 -1.13 14.13 -17.96
CA CYS A 163 -0.44 14.82 -16.87
C CYS A 163 0.33 13.84 -15.96
N GLY A 164 -0.25 12.70 -15.67
CA GLY A 164 0.42 11.63 -14.92
C GLY A 164 1.63 11.04 -15.65
N MET A 165 1.50 10.79 -16.96
CA MET A 165 2.60 10.34 -17.81
C MET A 165 3.74 11.37 -17.83
N TYR A 166 3.42 12.64 -18.08
CA TYR A 166 4.42 13.71 -18.03
C TYR A 166 5.16 13.75 -16.69
N ALA A 167 4.43 13.62 -15.59
CA ALA A 167 5.04 13.63 -14.25
C ALA A 167 5.98 12.45 -14.02
N LEU A 168 5.62 11.26 -14.48
CA LEU A 168 6.48 10.07 -14.41
C LEU A 168 7.72 10.17 -15.27
N GLU A 169 7.64 10.82 -16.43
CA GLU A 169 8.77 10.98 -17.36
C GLU A 169 9.73 12.12 -16.95
N ASN A 170 9.22 13.17 -16.29
CA ASN A 170 9.98 14.41 -16.12
C ASN A 170 10.20 14.85 -14.66
N ASN A 171 9.42 14.37 -13.69
CA ASN A 171 9.42 14.93 -12.34
C ASN A 171 10.05 14.03 -11.27
N ILE A 172 10.48 12.79 -11.59
CA ILE A 172 11.01 11.84 -10.59
C ILE A 172 12.26 12.39 -9.90
N GLN A 173 13.13 13.09 -10.62
CA GLN A 173 14.39 13.65 -10.12
C GLN A 173 14.27 15.09 -9.60
N ARG A 174 13.08 15.61 -9.53
CA ARG A 174 12.79 17.01 -9.16
C ARG A 174 12.85 17.25 -7.65
#